data_75d395f5460fcfd7e729099cc5bc69ab
#
_entry.id   75d395f5460fcfd7e729099cc5bc69ab
#
_cell.length_a   1.000
_cell.length_b   1.000
_cell.length_c   1.000
_cell.angle_alpha   90.00
_cell.angle_beta   90.00
_cell.angle_gamma   90.00
#
_symmetry.space_group_name_H-M   'P 1'
#
loop_
_entity.id
_entity.type
_entity.pdbx_description
1 polymer ?
#
loop_
_entity_poly.entity_id
_entity_poly.type
_entity_poly.pdbx_seq_one_letter_code
_entity_poly.pdbx_strand_id
1 'polypeptide(L)'
;MVPSDVARAYIYRLCHEIGANADAIYNAKTAAWYFAGKSTTIEVFLTSFQSGEKERTFIRCFAPLCGIPTDTNRKLEMYQAVLEINTQKPGIKLSVTSDKRFLCAVSERDIDGMDYQEFLTIIKDISFWGDQLSDFFKKHYNG
;
A
#
# COMPACT_ATOMS: atom_id res chain seq x y z
N MET A 1 -8.71 -7.43 23.84
CA MET A 1 -7.78 -7.71 22.73
C MET A 1 -7.22 -6.38 22.19
N VAL A 2 -5.91 -6.29 22.10
CA VAL A 2 -5.29 -5.04 21.61
C VAL A 2 -5.56 -4.85 20.11
N PRO A 3 -5.66 -3.60 19.63
CA PRO A 3 -5.99 -3.33 18.23
C PRO A 3 -5.07 -4.00 17.20
N SER A 4 -3.78 -4.15 17.49
CA SER A 4 -2.85 -4.83 16.58
C SER A 4 -3.17 -6.32 16.40
N ASP A 5 -3.67 -6.99 17.45
CA ASP A 5 -4.11 -8.38 17.35
C ASP A 5 -5.37 -8.51 16.51
N VAL A 6 -6.28 -7.53 16.62
CA VAL A 6 -7.49 -7.48 15.80
C VAL A 6 -7.12 -7.30 14.33
N ALA A 7 -6.20 -6.39 14.02
CA ALA A 7 -5.73 -6.17 12.66
C ALA A 7 -5.07 -7.42 12.07
N ARG A 8 -4.25 -8.12 12.85
CA ARG A 8 -3.65 -9.40 12.43
C ARG A 8 -4.72 -10.46 12.17
N ALA A 9 -5.74 -10.53 13.03
CA ALA A 9 -6.85 -11.47 12.84
C ALA A 9 -7.59 -11.19 11.52
N TYR A 10 -7.75 -9.92 11.14
CA TYR A 10 -8.36 -9.57 9.86
C TYR A 10 -7.51 -10.03 8.68
N ILE A 11 -6.19 -9.92 8.78
CA ILE A 11 -5.29 -10.41 7.73
C ILE A 11 -5.43 -11.93 7.58
N TYR A 12 -5.45 -12.67 8.69
CA TYR A 12 -5.64 -14.13 8.66
C TYR A 12 -7.00 -14.51 8.09
N ARG A 13 -8.05 -13.79 8.46
CA ARG A 13 -9.39 -14.00 7.92
C ARG A 13 -9.44 -13.78 6.40
N LEU A 14 -8.85 -12.71 5.92
CA LEU A 14 -8.78 -12.44 4.49
C LEU A 14 -8.03 -13.57 3.76
N CYS A 15 -6.89 -13.97 4.28
CA CYS A 15 -6.12 -15.07 3.68
C CYS A 15 -6.94 -16.35 3.59
N HIS A 16 -7.68 -16.68 4.64
CA HIS A 16 -8.57 -17.84 4.63
C HIS A 16 -9.63 -17.72 3.54
N GLU A 17 -10.24 -16.55 3.40
CA GLU A 17 -11.32 -16.31 2.43
C GLU A 17 -10.83 -16.39 0.98
N ILE A 18 -9.58 -15.99 0.71
CA ILE A 18 -9.02 -16.02 -0.66
C ILE A 18 -8.18 -17.26 -0.95
N GLY A 19 -8.10 -18.20 0.00
CA GLY A 19 -7.32 -19.42 -0.18
C GLY A 19 -5.81 -19.23 -0.08
N ALA A 20 -5.34 -18.18 0.56
CA ALA A 20 -3.91 -17.93 0.80
C ALA A 20 -3.50 -18.44 2.18
N ASN A 21 -2.22 -18.76 2.33
CA ASN A 21 -1.64 -19.11 3.62
C ASN A 21 -0.95 -17.88 4.20
N ALA A 22 -1.51 -17.33 5.29
CA ALA A 22 -1.01 -16.10 5.91
C ALA A 22 0.46 -16.23 6.36
N ASP A 23 0.86 -17.39 6.88
CA ASP A 23 2.23 -17.60 7.32
C ASP A 23 3.19 -17.69 6.13
N ALA A 24 2.74 -18.25 5.02
CA ALA A 24 3.56 -18.39 3.81
C ALA A 24 3.84 -17.05 3.12
N ILE A 25 2.89 -16.11 3.18
CA ILE A 25 3.05 -14.78 2.58
C ILE A 25 3.66 -13.75 3.52
N TYR A 26 3.95 -14.12 4.76
CA TYR A 26 4.59 -13.26 5.74
C TYR A 26 6.11 -13.33 5.64
N ASN A 27 6.76 -12.18 5.63
CA ASN A 27 8.22 -12.07 5.66
C ASN A 27 8.65 -11.48 7.01
N ALA A 28 9.32 -12.29 7.83
CA ALA A 28 9.73 -11.88 9.16
C ALA A 28 10.80 -10.77 9.15
N LYS A 29 11.61 -10.68 8.09
CA LYS A 29 12.63 -9.64 7.98
C LYS A 29 12.03 -8.26 7.79
N THR A 30 10.95 -8.17 7.04
CA THR A 30 10.24 -6.90 6.78
C THR A 30 9.03 -6.73 7.69
N ALA A 31 8.64 -7.77 8.42
CA ALA A 31 7.43 -7.81 9.26
C ALA A 31 6.17 -7.43 8.47
N ALA A 32 6.05 -7.96 7.26
CA ALA A 32 4.96 -7.63 6.35
C ALA A 32 4.40 -8.88 5.67
N TRP A 33 3.13 -8.79 5.28
CA TRP A 33 2.45 -9.78 4.44
C TRP A 33 2.44 -9.30 3.00
N TYR A 34 2.69 -10.21 2.06
CA TYR A 34 2.76 -9.89 0.62
C TYR A 34 1.67 -10.61 -0.14
N PHE A 35 0.72 -9.84 -0.68
CA PHE A 35 -0.39 -10.36 -1.49
C PHE A 35 -0.10 -10.15 -2.96
N ALA A 36 -0.29 -11.18 -3.77
CA ALA A 36 -0.10 -11.08 -5.21
C ALA A 36 -1.29 -10.37 -5.86
N GLY A 37 -1.01 -9.31 -6.63
CA GLY A 37 -1.98 -8.64 -7.49
C GLY A 37 -1.80 -9.09 -8.94
N LYS A 38 -2.52 -8.46 -9.86
CA LYS A 38 -2.40 -8.74 -11.29
C LYS A 38 -1.14 -8.13 -11.89
N SER A 39 -0.84 -6.88 -11.52
CA SER A 39 0.27 -6.11 -12.08
C SER A 39 1.31 -5.73 -11.04
N THR A 40 0.99 -5.87 -9.76
CA THR A 40 1.90 -5.53 -8.68
C THR A 40 1.61 -6.38 -7.45
N THR A 41 2.55 -6.40 -6.52
CA THR A 41 2.40 -7.07 -5.23
C THR A 41 2.04 -6.05 -4.17
N ILE A 42 1.15 -6.41 -3.25
CA ILE A 42 0.72 -5.53 -2.18
C ILE A 42 1.41 -5.95 -0.89
N GLU A 43 2.17 -5.04 -0.31
CA GLU A 43 2.82 -5.21 0.99
C GLU A 43 1.91 -4.62 2.08
N VAL A 44 1.57 -5.43 3.09
CA VAL A 44 0.70 -5.01 4.20
C VAL A 44 1.46 -5.16 5.50
N PHE A 45 1.54 -4.09 6.28
CA PHE A 45 2.25 -4.10 7.57
C PHE A 45 1.63 -3.11 8.56
N LEU A 46 2.03 -3.25 9.83
CA LEU A 46 1.61 -2.36 10.91
C LEU A 46 2.78 -1.47 11.30
N THR A 47 2.51 -0.16 11.47
CA THR A 47 3.51 0.81 11.88
C THR A 47 2.96 1.68 13.00
N SER A 48 3.76 1.89 14.04
CA SER A 48 3.37 2.75 15.15
C SER A 48 4.05 4.11 15.02
N PHE A 49 3.29 5.15 15.29
CA PHE A 49 3.75 6.53 15.28
C PHE A 49 3.38 7.20 16.59
N GLN A 50 4.28 8.03 17.12
CA GLN A 50 3.97 8.88 18.26
C GLN A 50 3.25 10.12 17.77
N SER A 51 2.03 10.34 18.29
CA SER A 51 1.20 11.50 17.95
C SER A 51 0.89 12.25 19.25
N GLY A 52 1.72 13.25 19.57
CA GLY A 52 1.65 13.90 20.87
C GLY A 52 2.04 12.95 22.00
N GLU A 53 1.16 12.77 22.98
CA GLU A 53 1.38 11.86 24.10
C GLU A 53 0.88 10.44 23.83
N LYS A 54 0.19 10.23 22.69
CA LYS A 54 -0.44 8.96 22.35
C LYS A 54 0.32 8.25 21.24
N GLU A 55 0.58 6.95 21.43
CA GLU A 55 1.08 6.09 20.36
C GLU A 55 -0.11 5.64 19.52
N ARG A 56 -0.01 5.79 18.20
CA ARG A 56 -1.02 5.34 17.24
C ARG A 56 -0.40 4.28 16.33
N THR A 57 -1.16 3.23 16.06
CA THR A 57 -0.75 2.17 15.13
C THR A 57 -1.60 2.24 13.88
N PHE A 58 -0.94 2.21 12.72
CA PHE A 58 -1.59 2.24 11.42
C PHE A 58 -1.36 0.92 10.71
N ILE A 59 -2.39 0.45 10.01
CA ILE A 59 -2.18 -0.52 8.96
C ILE A 59 -1.79 0.24 7.70
N ARG A 60 -0.72 -0.19 7.04
CA ARG A 60 -0.23 0.45 5.83
C ARG A 60 -0.12 -0.59 4.72
N CYS A 61 -0.56 -0.21 3.54
CA CYS A 61 -0.51 -1.06 2.36
C CYS A 61 0.24 -0.33 1.26
N PHE A 62 1.28 -0.94 0.74
CA PHE A 62 2.13 -0.37 -0.32
C PHE A 62 2.05 -1.24 -1.56
N ALA A 63 1.93 -0.61 -2.71
CA ALA A 63 1.98 -1.28 -4.01
C ALA A 63 3.01 -0.57 -4.89
N PRO A 64 4.12 -1.22 -5.26
CA PRO A 64 5.08 -0.64 -6.20
C PRO A 64 4.41 -0.44 -7.56
N LEU A 65 4.65 0.70 -8.20
CA LEU A 65 4.05 1.03 -9.50
C LEU A 65 5.07 0.93 -10.63
N CYS A 66 6.19 1.62 -10.50
CA CYS A 66 7.25 1.60 -11.51
C CYS A 66 8.52 2.26 -10.95
N GLY A 67 9.62 2.12 -11.68
CA GLY A 67 10.84 2.87 -11.41
C GLY A 67 10.65 4.34 -11.78
N ILE A 68 11.40 5.22 -11.10
CA ILE A 68 11.39 6.64 -11.39
C ILE A 68 12.39 6.92 -12.51
N PRO A 69 11.98 7.64 -13.58
CA PRO A 69 12.91 7.99 -14.66
C PRO A 69 14.12 8.75 -14.16
N THR A 70 15.26 8.50 -14.76
CA THR A 70 16.49 9.26 -14.47
C THR A 70 16.55 10.56 -15.25
N ASP A 71 15.87 10.62 -16.38
CA ASP A 71 15.75 11.86 -17.16
C ASP A 71 14.94 12.91 -16.38
N THR A 72 15.51 14.11 -16.22
CA THR A 72 14.90 15.15 -15.41
C THR A 72 13.53 15.59 -15.93
N ASN A 73 13.37 15.75 -17.24
CA ASN A 73 12.09 16.19 -17.81
C ASN A 73 10.99 15.13 -17.61
N ARG A 74 11.31 13.86 -17.84
CA ARG A 74 10.35 12.78 -17.62
C ARG A 74 10.01 12.61 -16.14
N LYS A 75 10.99 12.81 -15.27
CA LYS A 75 10.78 12.79 -13.82
C LYS A 75 9.81 13.90 -13.39
N LEU A 76 9.98 15.12 -13.91
CA LEU A 76 9.07 16.23 -13.61
C LEU A 76 7.66 15.94 -14.11
N GLU A 77 7.52 15.39 -15.32
CA GLU A 77 6.21 15.00 -15.85
C GLU A 77 5.53 13.96 -14.96
N MET A 78 6.28 12.97 -14.49
CA MET A 78 5.77 11.96 -13.58
C MET A 78 5.30 12.58 -12.26
N TYR A 79 6.11 13.46 -11.67
CA TYR A 79 5.77 14.10 -10.39
C TYR A 79 4.52 14.98 -10.53
N GLN A 80 4.37 15.68 -11.65
CA GLN A 80 3.15 16.44 -11.90
C GLN A 80 1.93 15.53 -12.01
N ALA A 81 2.04 14.43 -12.74
CA ALA A 81 0.96 13.44 -12.84
C ALA A 81 0.60 12.88 -11.47
N VAL A 82 1.59 12.58 -10.64
CA VAL A 82 1.39 12.07 -9.27
C VAL A 82 0.59 13.07 -8.43
N LEU A 83 0.96 14.33 -8.46
CA LEU A 83 0.25 15.36 -7.70
C LEU A 83 -1.20 15.49 -8.14
N GLU A 84 -1.46 15.42 -9.44
CA GLU A 84 -2.82 15.48 -10.00
C GLU A 84 -3.64 14.25 -9.59
N ILE A 85 -3.05 13.07 -9.68
CA ILE A 85 -3.72 11.81 -9.32
C ILE A 85 -4.05 11.79 -7.83
N ASN A 86 -3.15 12.28 -6.98
CA ASN A 86 -3.39 12.34 -5.54
C ASN A 86 -4.62 13.18 -5.20
N THR A 87 -4.94 14.18 -6.00
CA THR A 87 -6.15 14.98 -5.82
C THR A 87 -7.40 14.26 -6.33
N GLN A 88 -7.27 13.47 -7.39
CA GLN A 88 -8.39 12.86 -8.10
C GLN A 88 -8.86 11.53 -7.52
N LYS A 89 -7.95 10.75 -6.92
CA LYS A 89 -8.25 9.37 -6.47
C LYS A 89 -8.40 9.31 -4.96
N PRO A 90 -9.59 9.04 -4.45
CA PRO A 90 -9.78 8.87 -3.00
C PRO A 90 -9.24 7.51 -2.53
N GLY A 91 -8.87 7.44 -1.26
CA GLY A 91 -8.49 6.19 -0.59
C GLY A 91 -7.06 5.75 -0.81
N ILE A 92 -6.32 6.38 -1.72
CA ILE A 92 -4.91 6.11 -1.95
C ILE A 92 -4.12 7.41 -2.09
N LYS A 93 -2.83 7.31 -1.87
CA LYS A 93 -1.88 8.37 -2.22
C LYS A 93 -0.69 7.75 -2.95
N LEU A 94 -0.07 8.51 -3.84
CA LEU A 94 1.14 8.12 -4.51
C LEU A 94 2.33 8.76 -3.83
N SER A 95 3.41 8.01 -3.69
CA SER A 95 4.61 8.50 -3.05
C SER A 95 5.86 7.89 -3.68
N VAL A 96 6.99 8.50 -3.36
CA VAL A 96 8.31 8.04 -3.79
C VAL A 96 8.92 7.27 -2.62
N THR A 97 9.55 6.13 -2.91
CA THR A 97 10.24 5.36 -1.88
C THR A 97 11.39 6.16 -1.28
N SER A 98 11.82 5.80 -0.06
CA SER A 98 12.86 6.54 0.65
C SER A 98 14.20 6.58 -0.10
N ASP A 99 14.50 5.56 -0.92
CA ASP A 99 15.69 5.53 -1.78
C ASP A 99 15.51 6.33 -3.08
N LYS A 100 14.32 6.91 -3.31
CA LYS A 100 13.97 7.75 -4.45
C LYS A 100 14.02 7.02 -5.80
N ARG A 101 13.95 5.69 -5.79
CA ARG A 101 14.09 4.88 -7.00
C ARG A 101 12.76 4.41 -7.56
N PHE A 102 11.73 4.33 -6.73
CA PHE A 102 10.44 3.76 -7.14
C PHE A 102 9.28 4.65 -6.73
N LEU A 103 8.26 4.65 -7.59
CA LEU A 103 6.95 5.21 -7.29
C LEU A 103 6.08 4.09 -6.71
N CYS A 104 5.35 4.40 -5.65
CA CYS A 104 4.42 3.43 -5.05
C CYS A 104 3.09 4.08 -4.71
N ALA A 105 2.04 3.25 -4.68
CA ALA A 105 0.74 3.63 -4.14
C ALA A 105 0.68 3.21 -2.67
N VAL A 106 0.03 4.03 -1.85
CA VAL A 106 -0.09 3.80 -0.41
C VAL A 106 -1.54 3.98 0.00
N SER A 107 -2.04 3.04 0.80
CA SER A 107 -3.31 3.20 1.51
C SER A 107 -3.04 2.90 2.97
N GLU A 108 -3.58 3.71 3.87
CA GLU A 108 -3.29 3.54 5.29
C GLU A 108 -4.44 4.04 6.15
N ARG A 109 -4.51 3.52 7.36
CA ARG A 109 -5.51 3.90 8.32
C ARG A 109 -5.05 3.58 9.74
N ASP A 110 -5.45 4.43 10.72
CA ASP A 110 -5.38 4.09 12.13
C ASP A 110 -6.24 2.84 12.38
N ILE A 111 -5.68 1.85 13.08
CA ILE A 111 -6.38 0.60 13.36
C ILE A 111 -7.37 0.72 14.51
N ASP A 112 -7.34 1.82 15.27
CA ASP A 112 -8.25 2.04 16.38
C ASP A 112 -9.69 2.16 15.85
N GLY A 113 -10.57 1.28 16.32
CA GLY A 113 -11.96 1.24 15.88
C GLY A 113 -12.20 0.69 14.49
N MET A 114 -11.17 0.20 13.80
CA MET A 114 -11.31 -0.38 12.46
C MET A 114 -12.07 -1.71 12.52
N ASP A 115 -13.13 -1.85 11.73
CA ASP A 115 -13.82 -3.12 11.55
C ASP A 115 -13.30 -3.87 10.32
N TYR A 116 -13.80 -5.08 10.13
CA TYR A 116 -13.33 -5.92 9.01
C TYR A 116 -13.71 -5.35 7.65
N GLN A 117 -14.87 -4.72 7.51
CA GLN A 117 -15.29 -4.10 6.25
C GLN A 117 -14.41 -2.91 5.88
N GLU A 118 -14.02 -2.13 6.86
CA GLU A 118 -13.08 -1.01 6.66
C GLU A 118 -11.70 -1.53 6.26
N PHE A 119 -11.25 -2.61 6.88
CA PHE A 119 -10.02 -3.30 6.48
C PHE A 119 -10.10 -3.78 5.03
N LEU A 120 -11.19 -4.45 4.65
CA LEU A 120 -11.39 -4.92 3.27
C LEU A 120 -11.39 -3.78 2.27
N THR A 121 -11.98 -2.63 2.62
CA THR A 121 -12.01 -1.46 1.75
C THR A 121 -10.60 -0.97 1.44
N ILE A 122 -9.72 -0.91 2.44
CA ILE A 122 -8.32 -0.53 2.24
C ILE A 122 -7.62 -1.49 1.28
N ILE A 123 -7.79 -2.79 1.50
CA ILE A 123 -7.15 -3.81 0.66
C ILE A 123 -7.69 -3.75 -0.78
N LYS A 124 -8.99 -3.59 -0.94
CA LYS A 124 -9.61 -3.49 -2.27
C LYS A 124 -9.15 -2.24 -3.02
N ASP A 125 -9.08 -1.11 -2.34
CA ASP A 125 -8.63 0.14 -2.95
C ASP A 125 -7.19 0.04 -3.43
N ILE A 126 -6.28 -0.41 -2.57
CA ILE A 126 -4.87 -0.53 -2.95
C ILE A 126 -4.68 -1.59 -4.05
N SER A 127 -5.45 -2.67 -4.01
CA SER A 127 -5.38 -3.72 -5.02
C SER A 127 -5.84 -3.20 -6.39
N PHE A 128 -7.00 -2.57 -6.44
CA PHE A 128 -7.56 -2.02 -7.68
C PHE A 128 -6.67 -0.92 -8.25
N TRP A 129 -6.38 0.11 -7.47
CA TRP A 129 -5.59 1.25 -7.95
C TRP A 129 -4.12 0.88 -8.16
N GLY A 130 -3.58 -0.03 -7.36
CA GLY A 130 -2.22 -0.54 -7.55
C GLY A 130 -2.06 -1.17 -8.93
N ASP A 131 -2.98 -2.03 -9.32
CA ASP A 131 -2.92 -2.67 -10.64
C ASP A 131 -3.14 -1.65 -11.77
N GLN A 132 -4.15 -0.80 -11.66
CA GLN A 132 -4.46 0.21 -12.67
C GLN A 132 -3.31 1.18 -12.88
N LEU A 133 -2.78 1.72 -11.79
CA LEU A 133 -1.73 2.72 -11.84
C LEU A 133 -0.37 2.12 -12.20
N SER A 134 -0.10 0.88 -11.79
CA SER A 134 1.10 0.16 -12.23
C SER A 134 1.13 0.05 -13.75
N ASP A 135 0.02 -0.38 -14.36
CA ASP A 135 -0.09 -0.49 -15.80
C ASP A 135 0.08 0.88 -16.48
N PHE A 136 -0.60 1.91 -15.96
CA PHE A 136 -0.53 3.27 -16.50
C PHE A 136 0.90 3.82 -16.47
N PHE A 137 1.56 3.77 -15.32
CA PHE A 137 2.89 4.36 -15.17
C PHE A 137 3.97 3.57 -15.91
N LYS A 138 3.88 2.24 -15.95
CA LYS A 138 4.80 1.42 -16.73
C LYS A 138 4.68 1.72 -18.22
N LYS A 139 3.46 1.88 -18.70
CA LYS A 139 3.22 2.21 -20.11
C LYS A 139 3.79 3.58 -20.48
N HIS A 140 3.65 4.58 -19.62
CA HIS A 140 4.01 5.97 -19.94
C HIS A 140 5.44 6.35 -19.59
N TYR A 141 6.05 5.71 -18.58
CA TYR A 141 7.32 6.15 -18.00
C TYR A 141 8.40 5.09 -17.94
N ASN A 142 8.08 3.85 -18.24
CA ASN A 142 9.01 2.74 -18.18
C ASN A 142 9.48 2.32 -19.58
N GLY A 143 9.71 3.27 -20.38
CA GLY A 143 10.17 3.04 -21.74
C GLY A 143 11.68 3.01 -21.84
#